data_5839cc207555431bafcbb3d6bd3a9436
#
_entry.id   5839cc207555431bafcbb3d6bd3a9436
#
_cell.length_a   1.000
_cell.length_b   1.000
_cell.length_c   1.000
_cell.angle_alpha   90.00
_cell.angle_beta   90.00
_cell.angle_gamma   90.00
#
_symmetry.space_group_name_H-M   'P 1'
#
loop_
_entity.id
_entity.type
_entity.pdbx_description
1 polymer ?
#
loop_
_entity_poly.entity_id
_entity_poly.type
_entity_poly.pdbx_seq_one_letter_code
_entity_poly.pdbx_strand_id
1 'polypeptide(L)'
;MLPRHTRYDYSPLTERKDYSWPGGKRLAFCITTNIECYAFGKGRGHDNAKHGEPQTQRNYSWRDYGNRIGIWRLFDLADELAMPLAHNANSLLYEHAPQVMARLRERGDEIVGHGRTNSENQHDFRWEADEARAIREVTETFAKHEGRPPKGWMGAGAYENPWTPDLLKEAGYTYTMDWPCDDQPIWMRTRAGPILSVPYPVELNDSPQVIHRQHTGREFCDMLVDQYEEMIEQSAQHPLVCNISIHPYVFGYPFRLRPLRQALKHCFAHKLMERVWKCKPEDVADYCYTLPKGLIPGS
;
A
#
# COMPACT_ATOMS: atom_id res chain seq x y z
N MET A 1 10.45 32.62 -5.16
CA MET A 1 9.32 31.66 -5.15
C MET A 1 9.93 30.30 -4.80
N LEU A 2 9.28 29.51 -3.91
CA LEU A 2 9.77 28.19 -3.57
C LEU A 2 9.57 27.22 -4.75
N PRO A 3 10.51 26.29 -5.02
CA PRO A 3 10.32 25.23 -6.01
C PRO A 3 9.09 24.40 -5.64
N ARG A 4 8.29 24.03 -6.65
CA ARG A 4 7.11 23.19 -6.52
C ARG A 4 7.15 22.10 -7.58
N HIS A 5 6.49 20.97 -7.27
CA HIS A 5 6.22 19.96 -8.30
C HIS A 5 5.05 20.41 -9.19
N THR A 6 4.87 19.71 -10.32
CA THR A 6 3.80 19.99 -11.30
C THR A 6 2.77 18.86 -11.40
N ARG A 7 2.83 17.87 -10.52
CA ARG A 7 2.00 16.64 -10.60
C ARG A 7 0.53 16.89 -10.34
N TYR A 8 0.19 17.74 -9.35
CA TYR A 8 -1.18 18.11 -9.02
C TYR A 8 -1.23 19.52 -8.42
N ASP A 9 -2.40 20.12 -8.45
CA ASP A 9 -2.66 21.43 -7.87
C ASP A 9 -3.20 21.28 -6.45
N TYR A 10 -3.04 22.32 -5.63
CA TYR A 10 -3.64 22.38 -4.31
C TYR A 10 -5.17 22.38 -4.44
N SER A 11 -5.82 21.51 -3.68
CA SER A 11 -7.27 21.38 -3.61
C SER A 11 -7.68 21.07 -2.17
N PRO A 12 -8.15 22.05 -1.39
CA PRO A 12 -8.56 21.82 -0.01
C PRO A 12 -9.84 20.96 0.04
N LEU A 13 -9.91 20.08 1.03
CA LEU A 13 -11.04 19.15 1.20
C LEU A 13 -12.41 19.88 1.22
N THR A 14 -12.45 21.07 1.84
CA THR A 14 -13.65 21.87 2.02
C THR A 14 -14.26 22.45 0.72
N GLU A 15 -13.50 22.45 -0.37
CA GLU A 15 -13.95 22.98 -1.67
C GLU A 15 -14.25 21.86 -2.67
N ARG A 16 -14.09 20.61 -2.27
CA ARG A 16 -14.29 19.46 -3.15
C ARG A 16 -15.76 19.10 -3.29
N LYS A 17 -16.09 18.60 -4.47
CA LYS A 17 -17.44 18.07 -4.74
C LYS A 17 -17.66 16.78 -3.97
N ASP A 18 -18.86 16.61 -3.47
CA ASP A 18 -19.24 15.36 -2.81
C ASP A 18 -19.55 14.25 -3.82
N TYR A 19 -19.28 13.03 -3.41
CA TYR A 19 -19.64 11.80 -4.11
C TYR A 19 -19.80 10.67 -3.09
N SER A 20 -20.10 9.46 -3.51
CA SER A 20 -20.11 8.30 -2.64
C SER A 20 -19.44 7.12 -3.33
N TRP A 21 -18.92 6.23 -2.53
CA TRP A 21 -18.40 4.94 -3.00
C TRP A 21 -19.54 4.01 -3.45
N PRO A 22 -19.26 2.88 -4.10
CA PRO A 22 -20.29 1.93 -4.55
C PRO A 22 -21.31 1.60 -3.44
N GLY A 23 -22.59 1.53 -3.83
CA GLY A 23 -23.68 1.28 -2.88
C GLY A 23 -23.95 2.40 -1.87
N GLY A 24 -23.54 3.64 -2.17
CA GLY A 24 -23.74 4.79 -1.29
C GLY A 24 -22.80 4.80 -0.07
N LYS A 25 -21.74 4.00 -0.09
CA LYS A 25 -20.74 3.94 0.99
C LYS A 25 -19.95 5.25 1.05
N ARG A 26 -19.39 5.53 2.23
CA ARG A 26 -18.71 6.81 2.49
C ARG A 26 -17.24 6.63 2.88
N LEU A 27 -16.89 5.49 3.49
CA LEU A 27 -15.52 5.15 3.87
C LEU A 27 -15.07 3.90 3.12
N ALA A 28 -14.13 4.04 2.18
CA ALA A 28 -13.40 2.92 1.62
C ALA A 28 -12.34 2.46 2.63
N PHE A 29 -12.39 1.20 3.05
CA PHE A 29 -11.47 0.66 4.03
C PHE A 29 -10.61 -0.42 3.39
N CYS A 30 -9.30 -0.18 3.34
CA CYS A 30 -8.31 -1.04 2.74
C CYS A 30 -7.30 -1.54 3.77
N ILE A 31 -6.82 -2.76 3.61
CA ILE A 31 -5.63 -3.26 4.31
C ILE A 31 -4.61 -3.67 3.25
N THR A 32 -3.46 -3.02 3.27
CA THR A 32 -2.35 -3.31 2.39
C THR A 32 -1.23 -3.97 3.18
N THR A 33 -0.77 -5.13 2.73
CA THR A 33 0.40 -5.79 3.32
C THR A 33 1.62 -5.60 2.43
N ASN A 34 2.80 -5.55 3.03
CA ASN A 34 4.07 -5.43 2.31
C ASN A 34 4.80 -6.78 2.36
N ILE A 35 4.74 -7.51 1.27
CA ILE A 35 5.38 -8.82 1.14
C ILE A 35 6.71 -8.64 0.41
N GLU A 36 7.77 -8.66 1.18
CA GLU A 36 9.07 -8.18 0.75
C GLU A 36 10.12 -9.28 0.68
N CYS A 37 10.95 -9.22 -0.35
CA CYS A 37 12.17 -10.00 -0.50
C CYS A 37 13.38 -9.10 -0.36
N TYR A 38 14.40 -9.61 0.35
CA TYR A 38 15.66 -8.90 0.54
C TYR A 38 16.84 -9.77 0.06
N ALA A 39 17.82 -9.15 -0.56
CA ALA A 39 19.06 -9.83 -0.91
C ALA A 39 19.88 -10.12 0.34
N PHE A 40 20.39 -11.36 0.49
CA PHE A 40 21.24 -11.74 1.61
C PHE A 40 22.56 -10.95 1.59
N GLY A 41 22.90 -10.34 2.73
CA GLY A 41 24.12 -9.54 2.87
C GLY A 41 24.10 -8.19 2.13
N LYS A 42 23.00 -7.89 1.41
CA LYS A 42 22.79 -6.63 0.73
C LYS A 42 21.38 -6.15 1.06
N GLY A 43 21.25 -5.00 1.57
CA GLY A 43 19.94 -4.47 1.84
C GLY A 43 19.96 -3.49 2.98
N ARG A 44 18.93 -2.66 3.00
CA ARG A 44 18.72 -1.69 4.06
C ARG A 44 18.19 -2.41 5.26
N GLY A 45 19.11 -2.82 6.13
CA GLY A 45 18.76 -3.54 7.32
C GLY A 45 18.33 -2.59 8.43
N HIS A 46 17.13 -2.77 8.94
CA HIS A 46 16.77 -2.34 10.27
C HIS A 46 16.36 -3.57 11.06
N ASP A 47 17.08 -3.82 12.12
CA ASP A 47 16.71 -4.78 13.14
C ASP A 47 16.77 -4.13 14.52
N ASN A 48 16.29 -2.93 14.68
CA ASN A 48 16.52 -2.05 15.82
C ASN A 48 18.00 -1.61 15.97
N ALA A 49 18.84 -1.90 14.99
CA ALA A 49 20.21 -1.44 14.96
C ALA A 49 20.32 -0.09 14.26
N LYS A 50 21.40 0.60 14.49
CA LYS A 50 21.67 1.96 14.00
C LYS A 50 21.52 2.06 12.47
N HIS A 51 20.99 3.18 12.02
CA HIS A 51 20.98 3.54 10.59
C HIS A 51 22.39 3.36 9.97
N GLY A 52 22.44 2.67 8.82
CA GLY A 52 23.66 2.54 8.03
C GLY A 52 24.51 1.31 8.32
N GLU A 53 24.11 0.45 9.26
CA GLU A 53 24.81 -0.81 9.46
C GLU A 53 24.50 -1.82 8.35
N PRO A 54 25.47 -2.67 7.95
CA PRO A 54 25.25 -3.71 6.96
C PRO A 54 24.20 -4.70 7.45
N GLN A 55 23.42 -5.24 6.52
CA GLN A 55 22.44 -6.27 6.82
C GLN A 55 23.14 -7.51 7.41
N THR A 56 22.69 -7.92 8.60
CA THR A 56 23.14 -9.15 9.24
C THR A 56 22.26 -10.35 8.84
N GLN A 57 22.73 -11.57 9.07
CA GLN A 57 21.90 -12.78 8.92
C GLN A 57 20.66 -12.72 9.83
N ARG A 58 20.76 -12.07 11.00
CA ARG A 58 19.62 -11.87 11.92
C ARG A 58 18.57 -10.98 11.28
N ASN A 59 18.97 -9.87 10.69
CA ASN A 59 18.08 -8.95 10.00
C ASN A 59 17.39 -9.65 8.81
N TYR A 60 18.15 -10.35 7.98
CA TYR A 60 17.61 -11.11 6.85
C TYR A 60 16.59 -12.16 7.32
N SER A 61 16.94 -12.99 8.30
CA SER A 61 16.07 -14.06 8.79
C SER A 61 14.83 -13.54 9.52
N TRP A 62 14.92 -12.37 10.17
CA TRP A 62 13.75 -11.71 10.75
C TRP A 62 12.76 -11.27 9.69
N ARG A 63 13.22 -10.73 8.57
CA ARG A 63 12.34 -10.35 7.45
C ARG A 63 11.80 -11.59 6.74
N ASP A 64 12.61 -12.62 6.55
CA ASP A 64 12.18 -13.90 5.99
C ASP A 64 11.10 -14.60 6.83
N TYR A 65 11.08 -14.38 8.15
CA TYR A 65 9.98 -14.82 9.02
C TYR A 65 8.61 -14.30 8.50
N GLY A 66 8.57 -13.10 7.92
CA GLY A 66 7.36 -12.56 7.33
C GLY A 66 6.77 -13.48 6.27
N ASN A 67 7.60 -13.93 5.32
CA ASN A 67 7.18 -14.79 4.22
C ASN A 67 6.95 -16.24 4.65
N ARG A 68 7.69 -16.71 5.67
CA ARG A 68 7.60 -18.09 6.15
C ARG A 68 6.45 -18.35 7.10
N ILE A 69 6.12 -17.39 7.96
CA ILE A 69 5.15 -17.56 9.04
C ILE A 69 4.14 -16.39 9.09
N GLY A 70 4.64 -15.16 9.06
CA GLY A 70 3.84 -13.97 9.37
C GLY A 70 2.67 -13.77 8.42
N ILE A 71 2.91 -13.90 7.13
CA ILE A 71 1.87 -13.69 6.11
C ILE A 71 0.73 -14.72 6.20
N TRP A 72 1.04 -15.96 6.55
CA TRP A 72 0.04 -17.02 6.69
C TRP A 72 -0.96 -16.71 7.80
N ARG A 73 -0.47 -16.17 8.92
CA ARG A 73 -1.33 -15.72 10.02
C ARG A 73 -2.18 -14.50 9.66
N LEU A 74 -1.65 -13.62 8.82
CA LEU A 74 -2.43 -12.48 8.30
C LEU A 74 -3.51 -12.94 7.32
N PHE A 75 -3.24 -13.95 6.48
CA PHE A 75 -4.26 -14.60 5.66
C PHE A 75 -5.38 -15.20 6.50
N ASP A 76 -5.04 -15.99 7.53
CA ASP A 76 -6.03 -16.57 8.43
C ASP A 76 -6.90 -15.50 9.11
N LEU A 77 -6.28 -14.38 9.53
CA LEU A 77 -7.01 -13.26 10.11
C LEU A 77 -7.92 -12.58 9.09
N ALA A 78 -7.45 -12.39 7.87
CA ALA A 78 -8.24 -11.77 6.81
C ALA A 78 -9.41 -12.68 6.39
N ASP A 79 -9.21 -14.00 6.34
CA ASP A 79 -10.27 -14.99 6.09
C ASP A 79 -11.32 -14.95 7.21
N GLU A 80 -10.89 -14.94 8.48
CA GLU A 80 -11.77 -14.82 9.66
C GLU A 80 -12.67 -13.58 9.59
N LEU A 81 -12.15 -12.47 9.06
CA LEU A 81 -12.83 -11.18 9.00
C LEU A 81 -13.54 -10.92 7.66
N ALA A 82 -13.46 -11.86 6.71
CA ALA A 82 -13.90 -11.66 5.34
C ALA A 82 -13.40 -10.33 4.76
N MET A 83 -12.10 -10.05 4.96
CA MET A 83 -11.44 -8.82 4.52
C MET A 83 -10.59 -9.10 3.28
N PRO A 84 -10.87 -8.46 2.13
CA PRO A 84 -9.98 -8.48 0.99
C PRO A 84 -8.68 -7.75 1.32
N LEU A 85 -7.56 -8.24 0.82
CA LEU A 85 -6.25 -7.62 1.01
C LEU A 85 -5.68 -7.13 -0.31
N ALA A 86 -4.82 -6.13 -0.22
CA ALA A 86 -3.87 -5.80 -1.27
C ALA A 86 -2.45 -6.09 -0.77
N HIS A 87 -1.58 -6.46 -1.68
CA HIS A 87 -0.21 -6.83 -1.34
C HIS A 87 0.79 -6.08 -2.22
N ASN A 88 1.54 -5.17 -1.60
CA ASN A 88 2.76 -4.63 -2.20
C ASN A 88 3.77 -5.78 -2.27
N ALA A 89 3.93 -6.36 -3.44
CA ALA A 89 4.68 -7.59 -3.62
C ALA A 89 5.90 -7.37 -4.52
N ASN A 90 7.07 -7.81 -4.07
CA ASN A 90 8.23 -7.86 -4.94
C ASN A 90 8.10 -9.00 -5.97
N SER A 91 8.52 -8.77 -7.22
CA SER A 91 8.41 -9.79 -8.26
C SER A 91 9.28 -11.02 -8.02
N LEU A 92 10.35 -10.94 -7.22
CA LEU A 92 11.16 -12.08 -6.82
C LEU A 92 10.44 -13.08 -5.88
N LEU A 93 9.26 -12.75 -5.38
CA LEU A 93 8.44 -13.68 -4.57
C LEU A 93 8.05 -14.94 -5.36
N TYR A 94 7.92 -14.85 -6.67
CA TYR A 94 7.65 -16.05 -7.49
C TYR A 94 8.75 -17.11 -7.41
N GLU A 95 9.99 -16.68 -7.15
CA GLU A 95 11.13 -17.57 -6.97
C GLU A 95 11.33 -17.94 -5.50
N HIS A 96 11.22 -16.98 -4.58
CA HIS A 96 11.55 -17.14 -3.17
C HIS A 96 10.42 -17.71 -2.31
N ALA A 97 9.17 -17.39 -2.62
CA ALA A 97 8.00 -17.81 -1.85
C ALA A 97 6.77 -18.06 -2.77
N PRO A 98 6.87 -18.97 -3.77
CA PRO A 98 5.81 -19.22 -4.74
C PRO A 98 4.49 -19.65 -4.11
N GLN A 99 4.54 -20.31 -2.95
CA GLN A 99 3.34 -20.73 -2.21
C GLN A 99 2.56 -19.51 -1.67
N VAL A 100 3.25 -18.45 -1.26
CA VAL A 100 2.61 -17.19 -0.85
C VAL A 100 1.86 -16.59 -2.04
N MET A 101 2.49 -16.51 -3.21
CA MET A 101 1.84 -15.99 -4.43
C MET A 101 0.64 -16.85 -4.87
N ALA A 102 0.73 -18.18 -4.71
CA ALA A 102 -0.40 -19.07 -4.96
C ALA A 102 -1.57 -18.76 -4.01
N ARG A 103 -1.30 -18.54 -2.72
CA ARG A 103 -2.35 -18.23 -1.74
C ARG A 103 -3.01 -16.88 -1.98
N LEU A 104 -2.25 -15.85 -2.41
CA LEU A 104 -2.83 -14.57 -2.82
C LEU A 104 -3.87 -14.76 -3.93
N ARG A 105 -3.51 -15.55 -4.93
CA ARG A 105 -4.37 -15.85 -6.08
C ARG A 105 -5.63 -16.61 -5.67
N GLU A 106 -5.52 -17.62 -4.80
CA GLU A 106 -6.67 -18.37 -4.26
C GLU A 106 -7.65 -17.47 -3.52
N ARG A 107 -7.14 -16.48 -2.77
CA ARG A 107 -7.96 -15.52 -2.03
C ARG A 107 -8.61 -14.47 -2.93
N GLY A 108 -8.14 -14.29 -4.17
CA GLY A 108 -8.54 -13.18 -5.02
C GLY A 108 -8.07 -11.82 -4.52
N ASP A 109 -6.98 -11.80 -3.76
CA ASP A 109 -6.37 -10.57 -3.27
C ASP A 109 -5.69 -9.80 -4.41
N GLU A 110 -5.50 -8.50 -4.21
CA GLU A 110 -4.80 -7.67 -5.18
C GLU A 110 -3.28 -7.80 -5.05
N ILE A 111 -2.59 -7.84 -6.19
CA ILE A 111 -1.14 -7.71 -6.26
C ILE A 111 -0.80 -6.31 -6.80
N VAL A 112 -0.08 -5.55 -6.00
CA VAL A 112 0.46 -4.23 -6.32
C VAL A 112 1.96 -4.37 -6.61
N GLY A 113 2.44 -3.79 -7.71
CA GLY A 113 3.86 -3.82 -8.05
C GLY A 113 4.70 -3.09 -7.01
N HIS A 114 5.74 -3.75 -6.50
CA HIS A 114 6.60 -3.24 -5.43
C HIS A 114 8.11 -3.40 -5.75
N GLY A 115 8.48 -3.25 -7.01
CA GLY A 115 9.84 -3.50 -7.44
C GLY A 115 10.20 -4.99 -7.49
N ARG A 116 11.47 -5.27 -7.80
CA ARG A 116 12.00 -6.64 -7.83
C ARG A 116 12.26 -7.17 -6.43
N THR A 117 12.82 -6.33 -5.59
CA THR A 117 13.25 -6.62 -4.21
C THR A 117 13.28 -5.32 -3.41
N ASN A 118 13.09 -5.40 -2.10
CA ASN A 118 13.28 -4.24 -1.23
C ASN A 118 14.75 -3.87 -0.96
N SER A 119 15.69 -4.57 -1.59
CA SER A 119 17.10 -4.16 -1.63
C SER A 119 17.42 -3.15 -2.74
N GLU A 120 16.45 -2.81 -3.57
CA GLU A 120 16.53 -1.79 -4.62
C GLU A 120 15.40 -0.76 -4.41
N ASN A 121 15.71 0.53 -4.56
CA ASN A 121 14.67 1.57 -4.51
C ASN A 121 14.72 2.40 -5.79
N GLN A 122 13.58 2.99 -6.16
CA GLN A 122 13.45 3.80 -7.38
C GLN A 122 14.48 4.93 -7.42
N HIS A 123 14.68 5.66 -6.32
CA HIS A 123 15.63 6.77 -6.29
C HIS A 123 17.11 6.36 -6.41
N ASP A 124 17.43 5.08 -6.35
CA ASP A 124 18.81 4.58 -6.58
C ASP A 124 19.16 4.53 -8.07
N PHE A 125 18.15 4.54 -8.97
CA PHE A 125 18.38 4.58 -10.40
C PHE A 125 18.85 5.96 -10.83
N ARG A 126 20.04 6.04 -11.42
CA ARG A 126 20.64 7.29 -11.88
C ARG A 126 20.09 7.75 -13.23
N TRP A 127 19.60 6.83 -14.02
CA TRP A 127 19.12 7.08 -15.38
C TRP A 127 17.68 6.62 -15.52
N GLU A 128 16.89 7.46 -16.17
CA GLU A 128 15.48 7.16 -16.45
C GLU A 128 15.29 5.83 -17.18
N ALA A 129 16.18 5.54 -18.15
CA ALA A 129 16.12 4.29 -18.93
C ALA A 129 16.33 3.03 -18.07
N ASP A 130 17.15 3.10 -17.03
CA ASP A 130 17.38 1.97 -16.12
C ASP A 130 16.17 1.72 -15.23
N GLU A 131 15.55 2.78 -14.73
CA GLU A 131 14.31 2.66 -13.97
C GLU A 131 13.16 2.14 -14.84
N ALA A 132 13.02 2.67 -16.08
CA ALA A 132 12.03 2.19 -17.04
C ALA A 132 12.19 0.68 -17.33
N ARG A 133 13.44 0.21 -17.46
CA ARG A 133 13.73 -1.22 -17.62
C ARG A 133 13.31 -2.02 -16.38
N ALA A 134 13.65 -1.56 -15.17
CA ALA A 134 13.29 -2.24 -13.94
C ALA A 134 11.77 -2.33 -13.73
N ILE A 135 11.03 -1.25 -13.98
CA ILE A 135 9.57 -1.23 -13.94
C ILE A 135 8.99 -2.23 -14.95
N ARG A 136 9.51 -2.23 -16.19
CA ARG A 136 9.06 -3.17 -17.22
C ARG A 136 9.30 -4.63 -16.84
N GLU A 137 10.50 -4.98 -16.34
CA GLU A 137 10.83 -6.33 -15.87
C GLU A 137 9.87 -6.80 -14.78
N VAL A 138 9.54 -5.95 -13.82
CA VAL A 138 8.56 -6.23 -12.76
C VAL A 138 7.17 -6.47 -13.37
N THR A 139 6.73 -5.58 -14.24
CA THR A 139 5.42 -5.65 -14.90
C THR A 139 5.26 -6.93 -15.72
N GLU A 140 6.27 -7.27 -16.53
CA GLU A 140 6.29 -8.47 -17.35
C GLU A 140 6.33 -9.75 -16.50
N THR A 141 7.06 -9.74 -15.37
CA THR A 141 7.09 -10.86 -14.45
C THR A 141 5.71 -11.15 -13.87
N PHE A 142 5.01 -10.12 -13.37
CA PHE A 142 3.63 -10.29 -12.89
C PHE A 142 2.68 -10.74 -14.01
N ALA A 143 2.76 -10.11 -15.19
CA ALA A 143 1.92 -10.48 -16.32
C ALA A 143 2.11 -11.94 -16.72
N LYS A 144 3.34 -12.45 -16.72
CA LYS A 144 3.67 -13.85 -17.01
C LYS A 144 3.03 -14.83 -16.01
N HIS A 145 3.01 -14.50 -14.73
CA HIS A 145 2.56 -15.40 -13.67
C HIS A 145 1.07 -15.28 -13.37
N GLU A 146 0.50 -14.06 -13.52
CA GLU A 146 -0.89 -13.76 -13.18
C GLU A 146 -1.81 -13.64 -14.42
N GLY A 147 -1.26 -13.71 -15.64
CA GLY A 147 -2.00 -13.52 -16.88
C GLY A 147 -2.39 -12.08 -17.18
N ARG A 148 -2.07 -11.14 -16.29
CA ARG A 148 -2.27 -9.69 -16.44
C ARG A 148 -1.21 -8.91 -15.67
N PRO A 149 -0.83 -7.71 -16.12
CA PRO A 149 0.02 -6.82 -15.32
C PRO A 149 -0.75 -6.30 -14.10
N PRO A 150 -0.04 -5.88 -13.03
CA PRO A 150 -0.65 -5.18 -11.91
C PRO A 150 -1.21 -3.83 -12.36
N LYS A 151 -2.31 -3.39 -11.76
CA LYS A 151 -2.88 -2.05 -12.01
C LYS A 151 -2.21 -0.98 -11.17
N GLY A 152 -1.78 -1.32 -9.97
CA GLY A 152 -1.22 -0.43 -8.98
C GLY A 152 0.28 -0.60 -8.78
N TRP A 153 0.90 0.49 -8.38
CA TRP A 153 2.30 0.54 -7.98
C TRP A 153 2.45 1.17 -6.60
N MET A 154 3.34 0.61 -5.81
CA MET A 154 3.89 1.19 -4.59
C MET A 154 5.38 0.86 -4.53
N GLY A 155 6.22 1.84 -4.75
CA GLY A 155 7.67 1.65 -4.77
C GLY A 155 8.22 1.25 -3.40
N ALA A 156 9.30 0.46 -3.38
CA ALA A 156 9.94 0.07 -2.13
C ALA A 156 10.35 1.32 -1.32
N GLY A 157 9.79 1.44 -0.10
CA GLY A 157 9.96 2.60 0.76
C GLY A 157 9.23 3.86 0.30
N ALA A 158 8.30 3.78 -0.65
CA ALA A 158 7.60 4.91 -1.28
C ALA A 158 8.57 5.94 -1.88
N TYR A 159 9.71 5.48 -2.40
CA TYR A 159 10.69 6.34 -3.04
C TYR A 159 10.44 6.44 -4.54
N GLU A 160 10.59 7.66 -5.07
CA GLU A 160 10.46 7.94 -6.49
C GLU A 160 11.61 8.85 -6.99
N ASN A 161 11.87 8.76 -8.28
CA ASN A 161 12.57 9.80 -9.05
C ASN A 161 11.54 10.79 -9.60
N PRO A 162 11.97 11.98 -10.06
CA PRO A 162 11.04 12.96 -10.66
C PRO A 162 10.23 12.44 -11.84
N TRP A 163 10.72 11.42 -12.55
CA TRP A 163 10.08 10.80 -13.73
C TRP A 163 9.31 9.50 -13.41
N THR A 164 9.40 8.96 -12.20
CA THR A 164 8.73 7.68 -11.84
C THR A 164 7.24 7.65 -12.21
N PRO A 165 6.41 8.66 -11.90
CA PRO A 165 4.99 8.63 -12.29
C PRO A 165 4.76 8.57 -13.80
N ASP A 166 5.65 9.20 -14.59
CA ASP A 166 5.58 9.13 -16.04
C ASP A 166 5.84 7.71 -16.55
N LEU A 167 6.92 7.09 -16.05
CA LEU A 167 7.29 5.72 -16.38
C LEU A 167 6.23 4.69 -15.99
N LEU A 168 5.63 4.86 -14.83
CA LEU A 168 4.52 4.01 -14.37
C LEU A 168 3.33 4.09 -15.34
N LYS A 169 2.93 5.31 -15.71
CA LYS A 169 1.84 5.50 -16.67
C LYS A 169 2.17 4.92 -18.05
N GLU A 170 3.39 5.09 -18.52
CA GLU A 170 3.89 4.54 -19.78
C GLU A 170 3.94 3.00 -19.77
N ALA A 171 4.21 2.39 -18.61
CA ALA A 171 4.18 0.95 -18.39
C ALA A 171 2.76 0.38 -18.21
N GLY A 172 1.71 1.23 -18.22
CA GLY A 172 0.32 0.82 -18.16
C GLY A 172 -0.32 0.80 -16.77
N TYR A 173 0.38 1.26 -15.73
CA TYR A 173 -0.20 1.40 -14.41
C TYR A 173 -1.33 2.42 -14.41
N THR A 174 -2.41 2.12 -13.70
CA THR A 174 -3.57 3.00 -13.59
C THR A 174 -3.52 3.86 -12.33
N TYR A 175 -2.83 3.40 -11.29
CA TYR A 175 -2.65 4.16 -10.06
C TYR A 175 -1.30 3.88 -9.39
N THR A 176 -0.90 4.82 -8.53
CA THR A 176 0.23 4.69 -7.60
C THR A 176 -0.22 5.01 -6.17
N MET A 177 0.53 4.50 -5.17
CA MET A 177 0.30 4.77 -3.76
C MET A 177 1.49 5.46 -3.08
N ASP A 178 2.44 5.99 -3.86
CA ASP A 178 3.69 6.58 -3.35
C ASP A 178 3.53 8.01 -2.80
N TRP A 179 2.36 8.64 -2.99
CA TRP A 179 2.10 10.03 -2.61
C TRP A 179 1.08 10.14 -1.46
N PRO A 180 1.53 10.10 -0.19
CA PRO A 180 0.64 10.12 0.98
C PRO A 180 0.18 11.54 1.33
N CYS A 181 -0.48 12.22 0.39
CA CYS A 181 -0.80 13.64 0.52
C CYS A 181 -2.28 13.93 0.76
N ASP A 182 -3.14 12.88 0.81
CA ASP A 182 -4.58 13.05 0.84
C ASP A 182 -5.30 11.84 1.42
N ASP A 183 -6.52 12.04 1.91
CA ASP A 183 -7.46 11.00 2.32
C ASP A 183 -8.47 10.65 1.22
N GLN A 184 -8.38 11.33 0.07
CA GLN A 184 -9.13 11.03 -1.14
C GLN A 184 -8.18 10.77 -2.31
N PRO A 185 -8.57 9.95 -3.30
CA PRO A 185 -7.79 9.83 -4.53
C PRO A 185 -7.65 11.18 -5.24
N ILE A 186 -6.51 11.39 -5.86
CA ILE A 186 -6.25 12.58 -6.69
C ILE A 186 -5.63 12.17 -8.02
N TRP A 187 -5.95 12.90 -9.09
CA TRP A 187 -5.31 12.71 -10.37
C TRP A 187 -3.99 13.48 -10.44
N MET A 188 -2.95 12.78 -10.85
CA MET A 188 -1.62 13.35 -11.10
C MET A 188 -1.33 13.42 -12.58
N ARG A 189 -0.70 14.50 -13.01
CA ARG A 189 -0.25 14.72 -14.39
C ARG A 189 0.98 13.90 -14.70
N THR A 190 0.96 13.21 -15.83
CA THR A 190 2.12 12.52 -16.40
C THR A 190 2.22 12.79 -17.90
N ARG A 191 3.36 12.48 -18.50
CA ARG A 191 3.60 12.64 -19.95
C ARG A 191 2.61 11.85 -20.81
N ALA A 192 2.18 10.67 -20.33
CA ALA A 192 1.29 9.77 -21.05
C ALA A 192 -0.19 9.88 -20.61
N GLY A 193 -0.57 11.00 -19.98
CA GLY A 193 -1.92 11.23 -19.45
C GLY A 193 -1.99 11.05 -17.93
N PRO A 194 -3.14 11.25 -17.31
CA PRO A 194 -3.26 11.23 -15.87
C PRO A 194 -3.08 9.81 -15.29
N ILE A 195 -2.45 9.73 -14.12
CA ILE A 195 -2.41 8.55 -13.25
C ILE A 195 -3.09 8.89 -11.93
N LEU A 196 -3.79 7.95 -11.31
CA LEU A 196 -4.44 8.18 -10.04
C LEU A 196 -3.47 7.95 -8.88
N SER A 197 -3.42 8.85 -7.91
CA SER A 197 -2.84 8.58 -6.60
C SER A 197 -3.94 8.09 -5.68
N VAL A 198 -3.81 6.87 -5.17
CA VAL A 198 -4.72 6.28 -4.19
C VAL A 198 -4.09 6.42 -2.80
N PRO A 199 -4.84 6.87 -1.77
CA PRO A 199 -4.30 7.06 -0.44
C PRO A 199 -3.63 5.81 0.14
N TYR A 200 -2.40 5.99 0.61
CA TYR A 200 -1.62 4.99 1.33
C TYR A 200 -0.95 5.66 2.53
N PRO A 201 -0.98 5.05 3.72
CA PRO A 201 -0.56 5.75 4.92
C PRO A 201 0.96 5.74 5.10
N VAL A 202 1.51 6.90 5.46
CA VAL A 202 2.84 6.98 6.11
C VAL A 202 2.69 6.85 7.61
N GLU A 203 1.62 7.45 8.19
CA GLU A 203 1.42 7.42 9.63
C GLU A 203 0.82 6.09 10.11
N LEU A 204 -0.24 5.60 9.50
CA LEU A 204 -0.85 4.31 9.89
C LEU A 204 -0.17 3.13 9.17
N ASN A 205 1.14 3.07 9.31
CA ASN A 205 2.05 2.09 8.74
C ASN A 205 2.94 1.52 9.86
N ASP A 206 2.91 0.22 10.03
CA ASP A 206 3.57 -0.45 11.15
C ASP A 206 5.11 -0.36 11.11
N SER A 207 5.71 -0.24 9.93
CA SER A 207 7.17 -0.10 9.81
C SER A 207 7.66 1.23 10.43
N PRO A 208 7.20 2.43 10.03
CA PRO A 208 7.59 3.65 10.69
C PRO A 208 7.15 3.70 12.17
N GLN A 209 5.99 3.20 12.51
CA GLN A 209 5.50 3.31 13.90
C GLN A 209 6.21 2.36 14.86
N VAL A 210 6.30 1.06 14.51
CA VAL A 210 6.82 0.06 15.43
C VAL A 210 8.35 -0.04 15.37
N ILE A 211 8.94 0.07 14.16
CA ILE A 211 10.38 -0.12 13.99
C ILE A 211 11.13 1.20 14.26
N HIS A 212 10.69 2.29 13.66
CA HIS A 212 11.42 3.56 13.74
C HIS A 212 11.03 4.40 14.97
N ARG A 213 9.73 4.56 15.24
CA ARG A 213 9.22 5.33 16.39
C ARG A 213 9.10 4.50 17.66
N GLN A 214 9.32 3.18 17.57
CA GLN A 214 9.33 2.22 18.69
C GLN A 214 8.02 2.12 19.46
N HIS A 215 6.89 2.40 18.83
CA HIS A 215 5.59 2.12 19.40
C HIS A 215 5.36 0.61 19.56
N THR A 216 4.65 0.25 20.59
CA THR A 216 4.21 -1.14 20.77
C THR A 216 3.15 -1.51 19.72
N GLY A 217 2.98 -2.81 19.49
CA GLY A 217 1.89 -3.27 18.60
C GLY A 217 0.50 -2.90 19.12
N ARG A 218 0.34 -2.68 20.42
CA ARG A 218 -0.94 -2.23 21.01
C ARG A 218 -1.19 -0.75 20.69
N GLU A 219 -0.21 0.11 20.93
CA GLU A 219 -0.33 1.54 20.58
C GLU A 219 -0.62 1.74 19.08
N PHE A 220 0.00 0.95 18.20
CA PHE A 220 -0.34 0.98 16.78
C PHE A 220 -1.81 0.59 16.54
N CYS A 221 -2.31 -0.42 17.25
CA CYS A 221 -3.71 -0.84 17.13
C CYS A 221 -4.68 0.19 17.71
N ASP A 222 -4.29 0.91 18.76
CA ASP A 222 -5.07 2.02 19.31
C ASP A 222 -5.15 3.16 18.28
N MET A 223 -4.01 3.54 17.65
CA MET A 223 -4.00 4.51 16.53
C MET A 223 -4.89 4.08 15.36
N LEU A 224 -4.92 2.78 15.04
CA LEU A 224 -5.79 2.24 14.00
C LEU A 224 -7.27 2.44 14.34
N VAL A 225 -7.66 2.17 15.58
CA VAL A 225 -9.05 2.35 16.04
C VAL A 225 -9.43 3.82 16.00
N ASP A 226 -8.60 4.70 16.57
CA ASP A 226 -8.84 6.14 16.59
C ASP A 226 -8.96 6.73 15.18
N GLN A 227 -8.07 6.35 14.26
CA GLN A 227 -8.13 6.78 12.86
C GLN A 227 -9.43 6.30 12.19
N TYR A 228 -9.79 5.04 12.40
CA TYR A 228 -11.00 4.49 11.81
C TYR A 228 -12.26 5.17 12.34
N GLU A 229 -12.37 5.34 13.66
CA GLU A 229 -13.54 5.96 14.29
C GLU A 229 -13.72 7.41 13.86
N GLU A 230 -12.63 8.19 13.85
CA GLU A 230 -12.68 9.57 13.38
C GLU A 230 -13.05 9.65 11.89
N MET A 231 -12.42 8.85 11.03
CA MET A 231 -12.70 8.87 9.59
C MET A 231 -14.12 8.39 9.26
N ILE A 232 -14.68 7.41 9.97
CA ILE A 232 -16.06 6.94 9.71
C ILE A 232 -17.09 8.01 10.10
N GLU A 233 -16.83 8.81 11.11
CA GLU A 233 -17.68 9.95 11.47
C GLU A 233 -17.55 11.08 10.46
N GLN A 234 -16.33 11.48 10.09
CA GLN A 234 -16.06 12.52 9.07
C GLN A 234 -16.57 12.12 7.68
N SER A 235 -16.65 10.82 7.40
CA SER A 235 -17.18 10.31 6.13
C SER A 235 -18.63 10.73 5.85
N ALA A 236 -19.36 11.18 6.85
CA ALA A 236 -20.68 11.79 6.64
C ALA A 236 -20.63 13.02 5.71
N GLN A 237 -19.53 13.77 5.74
CA GLN A 237 -19.35 14.99 4.97
C GLN A 237 -18.59 14.76 3.66
N HIS A 238 -17.59 13.88 3.67
CA HIS A 238 -16.72 13.61 2.54
C HIS A 238 -16.48 12.11 2.38
N PRO A 239 -16.45 11.55 1.15
CA PRO A 239 -16.00 10.18 0.94
C PRO A 239 -14.50 10.11 1.20
N LEU A 240 -14.08 9.16 2.02
CA LEU A 240 -12.68 9.01 2.45
C LEU A 240 -12.16 7.61 2.16
N VAL A 241 -10.85 7.48 2.14
CA VAL A 241 -10.12 6.20 2.05
C VAL A 241 -9.27 6.03 3.31
N CYS A 242 -9.61 5.04 4.12
CA CYS A 242 -8.80 4.60 5.25
C CYS A 242 -8.02 3.36 4.82
N ASN A 243 -6.74 3.50 4.59
CA ASN A 243 -5.84 2.40 4.27
C ASN A 243 -4.87 2.16 5.42
N ILE A 244 -4.62 0.88 5.74
CA ILE A 244 -3.69 0.46 6.79
C ILE A 244 -2.57 -0.32 6.14
N SER A 245 -1.34 0.00 6.50
CA SER A 245 -0.14 -0.68 5.99
C SER A 245 0.46 -1.60 7.05
N ILE A 246 0.64 -2.88 6.70
CA ILE A 246 1.13 -3.92 7.60
C ILE A 246 2.25 -4.72 6.93
N HIS A 247 3.32 -4.98 7.68
CA HIS A 247 4.41 -5.86 7.27
C HIS A 247 4.32 -7.21 7.98
N PRO A 248 4.30 -8.34 7.26
CA PRO A 248 4.18 -9.67 7.87
C PRO A 248 5.29 -10.00 8.87
N TYR A 249 6.51 -9.49 8.68
CA TYR A 249 7.60 -9.66 9.64
C TYR A 249 7.46 -8.78 10.89
N VAL A 250 6.53 -7.82 10.91
CA VAL A 250 6.21 -6.99 12.07
C VAL A 250 4.97 -7.54 12.79
N PHE A 251 3.82 -7.56 12.11
CA PHE A 251 2.53 -7.93 12.70
C PHE A 251 2.18 -9.42 12.60
N GLY A 252 2.95 -10.23 11.90
CA GLY A 252 2.76 -11.69 11.88
C GLY A 252 3.16 -12.41 13.17
N TYR A 253 3.80 -11.72 14.13
CA TYR A 253 4.08 -12.28 15.47
C TYR A 253 2.81 -12.37 16.32
N PRO A 254 2.59 -13.47 17.07
CA PRO A 254 1.36 -13.67 17.83
C PRO A 254 0.99 -12.54 18.79
N PHE A 255 2.00 -11.95 19.45
CA PHE A 255 1.78 -10.88 20.43
C PHE A 255 1.34 -9.55 19.81
N ARG A 256 1.62 -9.31 18.51
CA ARG A 256 1.12 -8.16 17.74
C ARG A 256 -0.14 -8.50 16.94
N LEU A 257 -0.24 -9.72 16.45
CA LEU A 257 -1.43 -10.20 15.74
C LEU A 257 -2.67 -10.19 16.61
N ARG A 258 -2.53 -10.53 17.90
CA ARG A 258 -3.66 -10.56 18.86
C ARG A 258 -4.32 -9.17 19.02
N PRO A 259 -3.60 -8.09 19.36
CA PRO A 259 -4.21 -6.77 19.41
C PRO A 259 -4.74 -6.30 18.04
N LEU A 260 -4.09 -6.63 16.92
CA LEU A 260 -4.59 -6.31 15.58
C LEU A 260 -5.96 -6.97 15.33
N ARG A 261 -6.12 -8.26 15.66
CA ARG A 261 -7.41 -8.95 15.57
C ARG A 261 -8.49 -8.27 16.41
N GLN A 262 -8.14 -7.83 17.62
CA GLN A 262 -9.08 -7.13 18.50
C GLN A 262 -9.51 -5.79 17.92
N ALA A 263 -8.56 -4.99 17.43
CA ALA A 263 -8.81 -3.70 16.80
C ALA A 263 -9.70 -3.83 15.56
N LEU A 264 -9.37 -4.73 14.63
CA LEU A 264 -10.18 -4.94 13.42
C LEU A 264 -11.59 -5.45 13.74
N LYS A 265 -11.75 -6.35 14.73
CA LYS A 265 -13.08 -6.77 15.18
C LYS A 265 -13.88 -5.61 15.77
N HIS A 266 -13.23 -4.74 16.53
CA HIS A 266 -13.85 -3.53 17.07
C HIS A 266 -14.32 -2.61 15.94
N CYS A 267 -13.45 -2.29 14.98
CA CYS A 267 -13.80 -1.47 13.82
C CYS A 267 -14.99 -2.05 13.04
N PHE A 268 -15.00 -3.35 12.80
CA PHE A 268 -16.08 -4.00 12.02
C PHE A 268 -17.38 -4.23 12.81
N ALA A 269 -17.35 -4.02 14.12
CA ALA A 269 -18.56 -4.00 14.98
C ALA A 269 -19.12 -2.57 15.17
N HIS A 270 -18.52 -1.55 14.53
CA HIS A 270 -18.93 -0.16 14.70
C HIS A 270 -20.37 0.08 14.21
N LYS A 271 -21.14 0.93 14.92
CA LYS A 271 -22.55 1.25 14.62
C LYS A 271 -22.80 1.82 13.22
N LEU A 272 -21.79 2.42 12.59
CA LEU A 272 -21.85 3.01 11.25
C LEU A 272 -21.20 2.11 10.18
N MET A 273 -21.06 0.81 10.43
CA MET A 273 -20.44 -0.13 9.50
C MET A 273 -21.13 -0.16 8.12
N GLU A 274 -22.42 0.23 8.06
CA GLU A 274 -23.15 0.36 6.81
C GLU A 274 -22.55 1.43 5.87
N ARG A 275 -21.77 2.39 6.39
CA ARG A 275 -21.04 3.39 5.57
C ARG A 275 -19.73 2.86 4.99
N VAL A 276 -19.24 1.73 5.46
CA VAL A 276 -17.93 1.21 5.10
C VAL A 276 -18.01 0.29 3.88
N TRP A 277 -17.10 0.51 2.98
CA TRP A 277 -16.81 -0.36 1.86
C TRP A 277 -15.46 -1.05 2.09
N LYS A 278 -15.48 -2.33 2.48
CA LYS A 278 -14.27 -3.15 2.56
C LYS A 278 -13.83 -3.46 1.14
N CYS A 279 -12.68 -2.95 0.73
CA CYS A 279 -12.22 -3.00 -0.65
C CYS A 279 -10.68 -3.05 -0.74
N LYS A 280 -10.21 -3.15 -1.96
CA LYS A 280 -8.80 -3.08 -2.31
C LYS A 280 -8.51 -1.73 -2.97
N PRO A 281 -7.27 -1.24 -2.99
CA PRO A 281 -6.88 -0.05 -3.74
C PRO A 281 -7.25 -0.09 -5.22
N GLU A 282 -7.17 -1.26 -5.89
CA GLU A 282 -7.62 -1.37 -7.29
C GLU A 282 -9.13 -1.12 -7.45
N ASP A 283 -9.94 -1.53 -6.47
CA ASP A 283 -11.38 -1.29 -6.51
C ASP A 283 -11.69 0.21 -6.40
N VAL A 284 -10.95 0.92 -5.53
CA VAL A 284 -11.02 2.38 -5.39
C VAL A 284 -10.62 3.05 -6.71
N ALA A 285 -9.50 2.62 -7.29
CA ALA A 285 -9.00 3.16 -8.55
C ALA A 285 -10.01 2.92 -9.69
N ASP A 286 -10.45 1.68 -9.88
CA ASP A 286 -11.42 1.32 -10.93
C ASP A 286 -12.70 2.17 -10.81
N TYR A 287 -13.20 2.36 -9.60
CA TYR A 287 -14.37 3.20 -9.38
C TYR A 287 -14.12 4.66 -9.76
N CYS A 288 -12.98 5.23 -9.36
CA CYS A 288 -12.63 6.60 -9.72
C CYS A 288 -12.56 6.84 -11.24
N TYR A 289 -12.14 5.82 -12.01
CA TYR A 289 -12.15 5.89 -13.48
C TYR A 289 -13.57 5.95 -14.09
N THR A 290 -14.60 5.54 -13.35
CA THR A 290 -16.00 5.62 -13.82
C THR A 290 -16.65 6.97 -13.50
N LEU A 291 -16.06 7.77 -12.64
CA LEU A 291 -16.65 9.00 -12.17
C LEU A 291 -16.50 10.14 -13.20
N PRO A 292 -17.47 11.08 -13.25
CA PRO A 292 -17.39 12.25 -14.12
C PRO A 292 -16.12 13.09 -13.84
N LYS A 293 -15.57 13.68 -14.90
CA LYS A 293 -14.45 14.62 -14.78
C LYS A 293 -14.83 15.80 -13.86
N GLY A 294 -13.85 16.26 -13.10
CA GLY A 294 -14.01 17.37 -12.15
C GLY A 294 -14.68 16.96 -10.83
N LEU A 295 -14.87 15.66 -10.59
CA LEU A 295 -15.35 15.13 -9.30
C LEU A 295 -14.18 14.79 -8.39
N ILE A 296 -13.25 14.00 -8.91
CA ILE A 296 -11.98 13.72 -8.21
C ILE A 296 -10.99 14.85 -8.54
N PRO A 297 -10.27 15.43 -7.55
CA PRO A 297 -9.31 16.50 -7.78
C PRO A 297 -8.30 16.15 -8.88
N GLY A 298 -8.00 17.10 -9.75
CA GLY A 298 -7.03 16.95 -10.84
C GLY A 298 -7.58 16.26 -12.11
N SER A 299 -8.85 15.84 -12.16
CA SER A 299 -9.47 15.21 -13.34
C SER A 299 -9.99 16.19 -14.39
#